data_a12105d778080c3b390bb7ac21ff3b84
#
_entry.id   a12105d778080c3b390bb7ac21ff3b84
#
_cell.length_a   1.000
_cell.length_b   1.000
_cell.length_c   1.000
_cell.angle_alpha   90.00
_cell.angle_beta   90.00
_cell.angle_gamma   90.00
#
_symmetry.space_group_name_H-M   'P 1'
#
loop_
_entity.id
_entity.type
_entity.pdbx_description
1 polymer ?
#
loop_
_entity_poly.entity_id
_entity_poly.type
_entity_poly.pdbx_seq_one_letter_code
_entity_poly.pdbx_strand_id
1 'polypeptide(L)'
;MKKITTIIALLLLHNFIHAQATGNNKNTAIKKPNPIIGTWRLVEFADLDSITRIWKFRYGKNPRGFFTYTKNGILNLNISSDNPPKISEDSAKHHNMNLYYFIDNISLGYFGTYTVDEKNSTVIHHVKGGSILWYIDTDQPRKFQLKGDTLTIGDNKTWKRVLVRAD
;
A
#
# COMPACT_ATOMS: atom_id res chain seq x y z
N MET A 1 -3.88 93.09 31.07
CA MET A 1 -4.24 92.03 30.09
C MET A 1 -3.29 90.86 30.24
N LYS A 2 -3.67 89.85 31.00
CA LYS A 2 -2.89 88.63 31.23
C LYS A 2 -3.62 87.46 30.60
N LYS A 3 -3.05 86.85 29.62
CA LYS A 3 -3.60 85.64 28.97
C LYS A 3 -3.25 84.41 29.84
N ILE A 4 -4.25 83.69 30.29
CA ILE A 4 -4.11 82.45 31.03
C ILE A 4 -4.16 81.35 29.98
N THR A 5 -3.07 80.59 29.84
CA THR A 5 -2.97 79.44 28.95
C THR A 5 -3.31 78.20 29.78
N THR A 6 -4.41 77.57 29.52
CA THR A 6 -4.84 76.31 30.18
C THR A 6 -4.19 75.14 29.42
N ILE A 7 -3.35 74.39 30.12
CA ILE A 7 -2.73 73.16 29.60
C ILE A 7 -3.69 72.01 29.98
N ILE A 8 -4.30 71.37 28.99
CA ILE A 8 -5.09 70.17 29.16
C ILE A 8 -4.12 68.96 29.03
N ALA A 9 -3.87 68.32 30.15
CA ALA A 9 -3.09 67.06 30.16
C ALA A 9 -4.00 65.88 29.73
N LEU A 10 -3.75 65.32 28.56
CA LEU A 10 -4.44 64.16 28.04
C LEU A 10 -3.79 62.92 28.61
N LEU A 11 -4.44 62.27 29.59
CA LEU A 11 -4.05 60.97 30.13
C LEU A 11 -4.47 59.88 29.16
N LEU A 12 -3.56 59.36 28.37
CA LEU A 12 -3.76 58.17 27.56
C LEU A 12 -3.63 56.93 28.47
N LEU A 13 -4.76 56.34 28.83
CA LEU A 13 -4.84 55.00 29.43
C LEU A 13 -4.49 53.96 28.38
N HIS A 14 -3.32 53.38 28.45
CA HIS A 14 -2.94 52.21 27.66
C HIS A 14 -3.55 50.99 28.31
N ASN A 15 -4.66 50.52 27.77
CA ASN A 15 -5.19 49.19 28.05
C ASN A 15 -4.29 48.13 27.38
N PHE A 16 -3.38 47.52 28.14
CA PHE A 16 -2.68 46.33 27.74
C PHE A 16 -3.69 45.18 27.77
N ILE A 17 -4.25 44.85 26.62
CA ILE A 17 -5.00 43.60 26.43
C ILE A 17 -3.95 42.47 26.42
N HIS A 18 -3.86 41.74 27.51
CA HIS A 18 -3.16 40.46 27.55
C HIS A 18 -4.01 39.46 26.78
N ALA A 19 -3.72 39.30 25.48
CA ALA A 19 -4.21 38.15 24.74
C ALA A 19 -3.50 36.91 25.29
N GLN A 20 -4.16 36.20 26.20
CA GLN A 20 -3.76 34.84 26.54
C GLN A 20 -3.95 33.99 25.28
N ALA A 21 -2.86 33.71 24.60
CA ALA A 21 -2.83 32.66 23.59
C ALA A 21 -3.07 31.33 24.31
N THR A 22 -4.32 30.89 24.33
CA THR A 22 -4.65 29.51 24.64
C THR A 22 -4.06 28.65 23.53
N GLY A 23 -2.81 28.25 23.73
CA GLY A 23 -2.14 27.29 22.87
C GLY A 23 -2.93 25.97 22.91
N ASN A 24 -3.82 25.81 21.95
CA ASN A 24 -4.46 24.54 21.67
C ASN A 24 -3.34 23.60 21.15
N ASN A 25 -2.60 23.04 22.11
CA ASN A 25 -1.59 22.02 21.84
C ASN A 25 -2.37 20.76 21.42
N LYS A 26 -2.85 20.76 20.16
CA LYS A 26 -3.27 19.53 19.51
C LYS A 26 -2.02 18.67 19.47
N ASN A 27 -1.89 17.76 20.42
CA ASN A 27 -0.99 16.65 20.34
C ASN A 27 -1.34 15.88 19.06
N THR A 28 -0.80 16.33 17.95
CA THR A 28 -0.77 15.58 16.70
C THR A 28 0.15 14.40 17.01
N ALA A 29 -0.45 13.31 17.52
CA ALA A 29 0.27 12.06 17.63
C ALA A 29 0.88 11.81 16.26
N ILE A 30 2.21 11.81 16.18
CA ILE A 30 2.95 11.50 14.95
C ILE A 30 2.49 10.10 14.56
N LYS A 31 1.60 10.03 13.56
CA LYS A 31 1.08 8.74 13.08
C LYS A 31 2.29 7.95 12.60
N LYS A 32 2.58 6.84 13.30
CA LYS A 32 3.69 5.96 12.91
C LYS A 32 3.55 5.62 11.43
N PRO A 33 4.63 5.71 10.63
CA PRO A 33 4.57 5.37 9.22
C PRO A 33 3.99 3.97 9.06
N ASN A 34 3.10 3.79 8.09
CA ASN A 34 2.55 2.47 7.77
C ASN A 34 3.71 1.51 7.43
N PRO A 35 3.87 0.42 8.16
CA PRO A 35 5.06 -0.42 8.07
C PRO A 35 5.19 -1.18 6.75
N ILE A 36 4.11 -1.30 5.95
CA ILE A 36 4.17 -1.98 4.65
C ILE A 36 4.60 -1.07 3.49
N ILE A 37 4.77 0.25 3.74
CA ILE A 37 5.28 1.16 2.70
C ILE A 37 6.65 0.71 2.24
N GLY A 38 6.85 0.66 0.93
CA GLY A 38 8.11 0.29 0.28
C GLY A 38 7.89 -0.62 -0.91
N THR A 39 9.00 -1.10 -1.47
CA THR A 39 9.02 -2.09 -2.53
C THR A 39 9.45 -3.44 -1.95
N TRP A 40 8.69 -4.46 -2.27
CA TRP A 40 8.83 -5.80 -1.73
C TRP A 40 9.03 -6.80 -2.86
N ARG A 41 10.14 -7.51 -2.85
CA ARG A 41 10.44 -8.56 -3.83
C ARG A 41 9.77 -9.87 -3.40
N LEU A 42 9.03 -10.48 -4.32
CA LEU A 42 8.39 -11.77 -4.09
C LEU A 42 9.44 -12.89 -4.00
N VAL A 43 9.31 -13.73 -2.98
CA VAL A 43 10.18 -14.93 -2.79
C VAL A 43 9.38 -16.22 -2.76
N GLU A 44 8.09 -16.15 -2.44
CA GLU A 44 7.21 -17.34 -2.45
C GLU A 44 5.78 -16.95 -2.82
N PHE A 45 5.15 -17.74 -3.68
CA PHE A 45 3.75 -17.67 -4.02
C PHE A 45 3.17 -19.08 -3.90
N ALA A 46 2.42 -19.35 -2.84
CA ALA A 46 1.93 -20.67 -2.53
C ALA A 46 0.46 -20.68 -2.16
N ASP A 47 -0.25 -21.66 -2.67
CA ASP A 47 -1.63 -21.96 -2.36
C ASP A 47 -1.73 -23.42 -1.88
N LEU A 48 -2.45 -23.67 -0.79
CA LEU A 48 -2.65 -25.03 -0.27
C LEU A 48 -3.78 -25.71 -1.04
N ASP A 49 -3.49 -26.81 -1.68
CA ASP A 49 -4.53 -27.64 -2.28
C ASP A 49 -5.46 -28.17 -1.20
N SER A 50 -6.77 -27.91 -1.34
CA SER A 50 -7.76 -28.23 -0.32
C SER A 50 -7.99 -29.74 -0.16
N ILE A 51 -7.72 -30.54 -1.20
CA ILE A 51 -7.93 -31.98 -1.23
C ILE A 51 -6.68 -32.72 -0.76
N THR A 52 -5.55 -32.46 -1.41
CA THR A 52 -4.31 -33.18 -1.14
C THR A 52 -3.52 -32.62 0.05
N ARG A 53 -3.89 -31.41 0.52
CA ARG A 53 -3.18 -30.66 1.59
C ARG A 53 -1.70 -30.39 1.28
N ILE A 54 -1.34 -30.38 0.00
CA ILE A 54 0.01 -30.08 -0.48
C ILE A 54 0.07 -28.62 -0.97
N TRP A 55 1.12 -27.93 -0.60
CA TRP A 55 1.39 -26.57 -1.09
C TRP A 55 1.77 -26.59 -2.57
N LYS A 56 0.99 -25.87 -3.38
CA LYS A 56 1.25 -25.65 -4.80
C LYS A 56 1.91 -24.31 -5.03
N PHE A 57 2.98 -24.31 -5.80
CA PHE A 57 3.75 -23.11 -6.15
C PHE A 57 3.43 -22.73 -7.59
N ARG A 58 2.37 -21.96 -7.76
CA ARG A 58 1.80 -21.60 -9.07
C ARG A 58 2.81 -20.98 -10.02
N TYR A 59 3.73 -20.16 -9.51
CA TYR A 59 4.76 -19.48 -10.30
C TYR A 59 6.17 -20.07 -10.10
N GLY A 60 6.24 -21.34 -9.71
CA GLY A 60 7.49 -22.03 -9.43
C GLY A 60 8.04 -21.78 -8.03
N LYS A 61 9.24 -22.27 -7.78
CA LYS A 61 9.90 -22.21 -6.46
C LYS A 61 10.58 -20.84 -6.20
N ASN A 62 10.93 -20.14 -7.27
CA ASN A 62 11.61 -18.85 -7.22
C ASN A 62 10.86 -17.81 -8.09
N PRO A 63 9.60 -17.49 -7.76
CA PRO A 63 8.80 -16.58 -8.56
C PRO A 63 9.46 -15.21 -8.63
N ARG A 64 9.26 -14.49 -9.74
CA ARG A 64 9.76 -13.14 -9.96
C ARG A 64 8.65 -12.15 -9.72
N GLY A 65 8.98 -11.00 -9.18
CA GLY A 65 8.00 -9.93 -9.07
C GLY A 65 8.20 -9.02 -7.87
N PHE A 66 7.41 -7.95 -7.91
CA PHE A 66 7.45 -6.92 -6.89
C PHE A 66 6.03 -6.49 -6.51
N PHE A 67 5.88 -6.15 -5.23
CA PHE A 67 4.73 -5.44 -4.69
C PHE A 67 5.23 -4.09 -4.20
N THR A 68 4.64 -3.00 -4.67
CA THR A 68 4.99 -1.66 -4.25
C THR A 68 3.81 -0.99 -3.57
N TYR A 69 4.02 -0.54 -2.34
CA TYR A 69 3.09 0.26 -1.55
C TYR A 69 3.71 1.63 -1.33
N THR A 70 3.23 2.63 -2.05
CA THR A 70 3.79 3.97 -1.93
C THR A 70 3.22 4.74 -0.74
N LYS A 71 3.94 5.74 -0.27
CA LYS A 71 3.53 6.59 0.85
C LYS A 71 2.22 7.35 0.60
N ASN A 72 1.91 7.65 -0.66
CA ASN A 72 0.68 8.32 -1.08
C ASN A 72 -0.45 7.36 -1.45
N GLY A 73 -0.36 6.08 -1.07
CA GLY A 73 -1.46 5.13 -1.20
C GLY A 73 -1.58 4.42 -2.54
N ILE A 74 -0.56 4.48 -3.40
CA ILE A 74 -0.55 3.73 -4.67
C ILE A 74 -0.06 2.31 -4.44
N LEU A 75 -0.77 1.36 -5.04
CA LEU A 75 -0.41 -0.04 -5.13
C LEU A 75 -0.04 -0.39 -6.57
N ASN A 76 1.05 -1.11 -6.73
CA ASN A 76 1.40 -1.77 -7.99
C ASN A 76 2.05 -3.12 -7.67
N LEU A 77 1.59 -4.18 -8.31
CA LEU A 77 2.22 -5.47 -8.22
C LEU A 77 2.29 -6.17 -9.57
N ASN A 78 3.39 -6.85 -9.81
CA ASN A 78 3.62 -7.69 -10.97
C ASN A 78 4.33 -8.96 -10.54
N ILE A 79 3.84 -10.08 -11.00
CA ILE A 79 4.36 -11.41 -10.70
C ILE A 79 4.57 -12.17 -12.00
N SER A 80 5.65 -12.90 -12.08
CA SER A 80 5.95 -13.81 -13.19
C SER A 80 6.49 -15.14 -12.67
N SER A 81 6.23 -16.19 -13.39
CA SER A 81 6.84 -17.51 -13.17
C SER A 81 8.37 -17.43 -13.21
N ASP A 82 9.03 -18.29 -12.47
CA ASP A 82 10.48 -18.46 -12.52
C ASP A 82 10.96 -19.01 -13.88
N ASN A 83 10.10 -19.75 -14.57
CA ASN A 83 10.37 -20.29 -15.90
C ASN A 83 9.17 -20.05 -16.85
N PRO A 84 8.90 -18.78 -17.26
CA PRO A 84 7.84 -18.51 -18.20
C PRO A 84 8.18 -19.07 -19.59
N PRO A 85 7.19 -19.51 -20.37
CA PRO A 85 7.41 -19.97 -21.73
C PRO A 85 8.02 -18.87 -22.59
N LYS A 86 9.02 -19.20 -23.39
CA LYS A 86 9.61 -18.31 -24.39
C LYS A 86 8.78 -18.40 -25.67
N ILE A 87 8.03 -17.40 -25.97
CA ILE A 87 7.17 -17.32 -27.16
C ILE A 87 7.69 -16.18 -28.03
N SER A 88 7.90 -16.43 -29.33
CA SER A 88 8.21 -15.37 -30.28
C SER A 88 6.99 -14.49 -30.53
N GLU A 89 7.20 -13.26 -31.00
CA GLU A 89 6.09 -12.35 -31.33
C GLU A 89 5.15 -12.97 -32.38
N ASP A 90 5.70 -13.60 -33.40
CA ASP A 90 4.90 -14.26 -34.44
C ASP A 90 4.08 -15.42 -33.90
N SER A 91 4.66 -16.23 -33.04
CA SER A 91 3.91 -17.28 -32.35
C SER A 91 2.81 -16.72 -31.47
N ALA A 92 3.07 -15.63 -30.75
CA ALA A 92 2.10 -15.00 -29.87
C ALA A 92 0.87 -14.48 -30.66
N LYS A 93 1.04 -13.95 -31.86
CA LYS A 93 -0.05 -13.49 -32.74
C LYS A 93 -1.00 -14.62 -33.17
N HIS A 94 -0.53 -15.86 -33.19
CA HIS A 94 -1.29 -17.03 -33.65
C HIS A 94 -1.73 -17.95 -32.49
N HIS A 95 -1.31 -17.68 -31.25
CA HIS A 95 -1.69 -18.48 -30.10
C HIS A 95 -3.00 -18.00 -29.47
N ASN A 96 -4.01 -18.86 -29.49
CA ASN A 96 -5.23 -18.64 -28.73
C ASN A 96 -5.00 -19.05 -27.25
N MET A 97 -4.28 -18.20 -26.50
CA MET A 97 -3.94 -18.49 -25.12
C MET A 97 -5.13 -18.24 -24.20
N ASN A 98 -5.49 -19.25 -23.39
CA ASN A 98 -6.52 -19.10 -22.38
C ASN A 98 -6.04 -18.13 -21.27
N LEU A 99 -6.85 -17.11 -20.97
CA LEU A 99 -6.54 -16.09 -19.96
C LEU A 99 -6.26 -16.67 -18.57
N TYR A 100 -7.05 -17.66 -18.15
CA TYR A 100 -6.81 -18.34 -16.86
C TYR A 100 -5.48 -19.07 -16.83
N TYR A 101 -5.14 -19.77 -17.93
CA TYR A 101 -3.83 -20.42 -18.02
C TYR A 101 -2.69 -19.41 -17.91
N PHE A 102 -2.82 -18.26 -18.58
CA PHE A 102 -1.83 -17.18 -18.50
C PHE A 102 -1.66 -16.68 -17.06
N ILE A 103 -2.75 -16.29 -16.42
CA ILE A 103 -2.75 -15.76 -15.05
C ILE A 103 -2.24 -16.82 -14.05
N ASP A 104 -2.63 -18.07 -14.23
CA ASP A 104 -2.32 -19.13 -13.28
C ASP A 104 -0.92 -19.71 -13.41
N ASN A 105 -0.25 -19.56 -14.55
CA ASN A 105 1.01 -20.24 -14.82
C ASN A 105 2.14 -19.31 -15.29
N ILE A 106 1.83 -18.16 -15.86
CA ILE A 106 2.83 -17.32 -16.49
C ILE A 106 3.04 -16.01 -15.75
N SER A 107 1.99 -15.19 -15.64
CA SER A 107 2.13 -13.87 -15.06
C SER A 107 0.78 -13.31 -14.61
N LEU A 108 0.80 -12.54 -13.54
CA LEU A 108 -0.29 -11.66 -13.16
C LEU A 108 0.25 -10.32 -12.71
N GLY A 109 -0.58 -9.29 -12.87
CA GLY A 109 -0.30 -7.97 -12.32
C GLY A 109 -1.59 -7.18 -12.20
N TYR A 110 -1.62 -6.30 -11.23
CA TYR A 110 -2.67 -5.29 -11.09
C TYR A 110 -2.14 -4.07 -10.33
N PHE A 111 -2.86 -2.99 -10.48
CA PHE A 111 -2.54 -1.73 -9.83
C PHE A 111 -3.82 -1.06 -9.30
N GLY A 112 -3.63 -0.07 -8.46
CA GLY A 112 -4.71 0.71 -7.87
C GLY A 112 -4.22 1.52 -6.67
N THR A 113 -5.08 1.66 -5.69
CA THR A 113 -4.74 2.25 -4.40
C THR A 113 -4.85 1.20 -3.29
N TYR A 114 -4.41 1.56 -2.10
CA TYR A 114 -4.57 0.69 -0.94
C TYR A 114 -4.87 1.46 0.33
N THR A 115 -5.52 0.79 1.25
CA THR A 115 -5.68 1.23 2.64
C THR A 115 -5.24 0.14 3.59
N VAL A 116 -4.88 0.50 4.83
CA VAL A 116 -4.44 -0.45 5.85
C VAL A 116 -5.31 -0.34 7.08
N ASP A 117 -5.88 -1.45 7.48
CA ASP A 117 -6.49 -1.65 8.78
C ASP A 117 -5.45 -2.30 9.71
N GLU A 118 -4.72 -1.47 10.44
CA GLU A 118 -3.66 -1.92 11.35
C GLU A 118 -4.22 -2.79 12.47
N LYS A 119 -5.41 -2.48 12.98
CA LYS A 119 -6.07 -3.22 14.06
C LYS A 119 -6.30 -4.68 13.69
N ASN A 120 -6.68 -4.93 12.45
CA ASN A 120 -6.99 -6.25 11.94
C ASN A 120 -5.86 -6.84 11.09
N SER A 121 -4.71 -6.18 10.99
CA SER A 121 -3.58 -6.57 10.13
C SER A 121 -4.05 -6.93 8.72
N THR A 122 -4.81 -6.02 8.12
CA THR A 122 -5.40 -6.21 6.80
C THR A 122 -5.03 -5.04 5.89
N VAL A 123 -4.46 -5.33 4.74
CA VAL A 123 -4.34 -4.38 3.63
C VAL A 123 -5.48 -4.62 2.65
N ILE A 124 -6.15 -3.56 2.24
CA ILE A 124 -7.23 -3.62 1.25
C ILE A 124 -6.67 -3.04 -0.05
N HIS A 125 -6.61 -3.85 -1.10
CA HIS A 125 -6.24 -3.42 -2.43
C HIS A 125 -7.49 -2.97 -3.18
N HIS A 126 -7.60 -1.68 -3.49
CA HIS A 126 -8.65 -1.10 -4.32
C HIS A 126 -8.18 -1.16 -5.77
N VAL A 127 -8.49 -2.26 -6.46
CA VAL A 127 -7.94 -2.57 -7.79
C VAL A 127 -8.58 -1.67 -8.86
N LYS A 128 -7.75 -1.06 -9.72
CA LYS A 128 -8.19 -0.17 -10.80
C LYS A 128 -7.88 -0.69 -12.19
N GLY A 129 -7.03 -1.68 -12.30
CA GLY A 129 -6.71 -2.33 -13.57
C GLY A 129 -5.71 -3.45 -13.40
N GLY A 130 -5.53 -4.25 -14.43
CA GLY A 130 -4.60 -5.38 -14.42
C GLY A 130 -5.08 -6.58 -15.22
N SER A 131 -4.34 -7.68 -15.14
CA SER A 131 -4.64 -8.91 -15.86
C SER A 131 -5.79 -9.73 -15.25
N ILE A 132 -6.14 -9.47 -13.98
CA ILE A 132 -7.24 -10.18 -13.30
C ILE A 132 -8.52 -9.35 -13.49
N LEU A 133 -9.22 -9.59 -14.58
CA LEU A 133 -10.35 -8.74 -15.00
C LEU A 133 -11.47 -8.65 -13.97
N TRP A 134 -11.74 -9.72 -13.23
CA TRP A 134 -12.78 -9.75 -12.18
C TRP A 134 -12.36 -9.07 -10.86
N TYR A 135 -11.12 -8.57 -10.77
CA TYR A 135 -10.70 -7.73 -9.65
C TYR A 135 -10.89 -6.24 -9.92
N ILE A 136 -11.02 -5.84 -11.21
CA ILE A 136 -11.13 -4.43 -11.59
C ILE A 136 -12.34 -3.80 -10.90
N ASP A 137 -12.13 -2.62 -10.29
CA ASP A 137 -13.11 -1.85 -9.50
C ASP A 137 -13.68 -2.61 -8.29
N THR A 138 -12.92 -3.57 -7.75
CA THR A 138 -13.27 -4.26 -6.50
C THR A 138 -12.24 -4.01 -5.40
N ASP A 139 -12.67 -4.24 -4.17
CA ASP A 139 -11.83 -4.26 -2.99
C ASP A 139 -11.37 -5.68 -2.67
N GLN A 140 -10.07 -5.84 -2.52
CA GLN A 140 -9.42 -7.11 -2.27
C GLN A 140 -8.73 -7.11 -0.90
N PRO A 141 -9.44 -7.45 0.20
CA PRO A 141 -8.85 -7.51 1.53
C PRO A 141 -7.85 -8.66 1.63
N ARG A 142 -6.68 -8.38 2.21
CA ARG A 142 -5.58 -9.31 2.39
C ARG A 142 -5.05 -9.22 3.81
N LYS A 143 -5.07 -10.31 4.56
CA LYS A 143 -4.33 -10.39 5.82
C LYS A 143 -2.85 -10.23 5.54
N PHE A 144 -2.13 -9.59 6.47
CA PHE A 144 -0.69 -9.52 6.37
C PHE A 144 -0.01 -9.71 7.74
N GLN A 145 1.24 -10.14 7.68
CA GLN A 145 2.14 -10.18 8.82
C GLN A 145 3.47 -9.56 8.39
N LEU A 146 4.02 -8.70 9.23
CA LEU A 146 5.35 -8.12 9.02
C LEU A 146 6.28 -8.57 10.14
N LYS A 147 7.40 -9.17 9.77
CA LYS A 147 8.44 -9.62 10.69
C LYS A 147 9.81 -9.20 10.16
N GLY A 148 10.37 -8.14 10.73
CA GLY A 148 11.57 -7.52 10.19
C GLY A 148 11.36 -7.09 8.74
N ASP A 149 12.24 -7.50 7.85
CA ASP A 149 12.18 -7.22 6.41
C ASP A 149 11.39 -8.27 5.60
N THR A 150 10.56 -9.05 6.28
CA THR A 150 9.70 -10.06 5.63
C THR A 150 8.24 -9.67 5.80
N LEU A 151 7.54 -9.48 4.68
CA LEU A 151 6.11 -9.26 4.60
C LEU A 151 5.44 -10.53 4.06
N THR A 152 4.55 -11.12 4.85
CA THR A 152 3.68 -12.22 4.39
C THR A 152 2.28 -11.68 4.17
N ILE A 153 1.76 -11.84 2.96
CA ILE A 153 0.37 -11.54 2.59
C ILE A 153 -0.38 -12.85 2.44
N GLY A 154 -1.50 -12.97 3.13
CA GLY A 154 -2.32 -14.18 3.17
C GLY A 154 -2.63 -14.62 4.60
N ASP A 155 -3.36 -15.71 4.73
CA ASP A 155 -3.71 -16.30 6.03
C ASP A 155 -2.61 -17.22 6.58
N ASN A 156 -1.60 -17.53 5.77
CA ASN A 156 -0.51 -18.46 6.06
C ASN A 156 -0.96 -19.89 6.41
N LYS A 157 -2.21 -20.22 6.09
CA LYS A 157 -2.82 -21.53 6.34
C LYS A 157 -3.33 -22.18 5.05
N THR A 158 -3.95 -21.37 4.18
CA THR A 158 -4.51 -21.84 2.91
C THR A 158 -3.81 -21.18 1.72
N TRP A 159 -3.28 -19.99 1.90
CA TRP A 159 -2.48 -19.32 0.88
C TRP A 159 -1.52 -18.30 1.51
N LYS A 160 -0.41 -18.04 0.83
CA LYS A 160 0.58 -17.06 1.24
C LYS A 160 1.37 -16.52 0.07
N ARG A 161 1.80 -15.27 0.21
CA ARG A 161 2.77 -14.57 -0.63
C ARG A 161 3.84 -14.04 0.31
N VAL A 162 5.03 -14.60 0.24
CA VAL A 162 6.15 -14.17 1.07
C VAL A 162 7.02 -13.21 0.26
N LEU A 163 7.29 -12.07 0.86
CA LEU A 163 8.03 -10.99 0.24
C LEU A 163 9.14 -10.52 1.18
N VAL A 164 10.23 -10.07 0.60
CA VAL A 164 11.33 -9.44 1.34
C VAL A 164 11.51 -8.01 0.86
N ARG A 165 11.93 -7.13 1.76
CA ARG A 165 12.17 -5.73 1.42
C ARG A 165 13.21 -5.62 0.31
N ALA A 166 12.97 -4.77 -0.67
CA ALA A 166 13.83 -4.57 -1.83
C ALA A 166 14.57 -3.21 -1.80
N ASP A 167 14.09 -2.27 -0.96
CA ASP A 167 14.63 -0.92 -0.75
C ASP A 167 15.15 -0.73 0.68
#